data_e250449cc90498a89eee283ab01fedf3
#
_entry.id   e250449cc90498a89eee283ab01fedf3
#
_cell.length_a   1.000
_cell.length_b   1.000
_cell.length_c   1.000
_cell.angle_alpha   90.00
_cell.angle_beta   90.00
_cell.angle_gamma   90.00
#
_symmetry.space_group_name_H-M   'P 1'
#
loop_
_entity.id
_entity.type
_entity.pdbx_description
1 polymer ?
#
loop_
_entity_poly.entity_id
_entity_poly.type
_entity_poly.pdbx_seq_one_letter_code
_entity_poly.pdbx_strand_id
1 'polypeptide(L)'
;FDTGLLDDSGYPRVAASFGGGGTPTQYMGTFPALLSAIGKIDLGFGSGQGVKCYHSEHLYGELWHRAFIVAVDSPHVNYILSCGHNGDAAAGVAGIWRHADARVRGMKRVQVEPHQSVTGGVAAEWIPIKPKTDAAFLYGVIHRILIERDWRDVCDVERLEQDSNSPYLIGPNGYWMRDPETEKPLI
;
A
#
# COMPACT_ATOMS: atom_id res chain seq x y z
N PHE A 1 -35.61 -20.69 7.90
CA PHE A 1 -35.10 -21.41 6.73
C PHE A 1 -33.95 -22.30 7.18
N ASP A 2 -34.21 -23.56 7.44
CA ASP A 2 -33.16 -24.56 7.51
C ASP A 2 -32.85 -25.01 6.09
N THR A 3 -31.92 -24.32 5.48
CA THR A 3 -31.59 -24.47 4.06
C THR A 3 -30.37 -25.36 3.82
N GLY A 4 -29.91 -26.08 4.85
CA GLY A 4 -28.64 -26.84 4.78
C GLY A 4 -27.41 -25.91 4.62
N LEU A 5 -27.55 -24.64 5.02
CA LEU A 5 -26.44 -23.67 4.97
C LEU A 5 -25.40 -23.92 6.06
N LEU A 6 -25.75 -24.72 7.08
CA LEU A 6 -24.82 -25.17 8.11
C LEU A 6 -24.40 -26.61 7.86
N ASP A 7 -23.20 -26.94 8.24
CA ASP A 7 -22.78 -28.34 8.37
C ASP A 7 -23.26 -28.96 9.68
N ASP A 8 -22.95 -30.22 9.89
CA ASP A 8 -23.37 -30.98 11.08
C ASP A 8 -22.73 -30.43 12.37
N SER A 9 -21.69 -29.64 12.28
CA SER A 9 -21.01 -28.95 13.38
C SER A 9 -21.54 -27.54 13.63
N GLY A 10 -22.50 -27.09 12.81
CA GLY A 10 -23.08 -25.76 12.92
C GLY A 10 -22.29 -24.63 12.22
N TYR A 11 -21.30 -24.97 11.42
CA TYR A 11 -20.55 -23.98 10.63
C TYR A 11 -21.21 -23.66 9.29
N PRO A 12 -21.13 -22.41 8.82
CA PRO A 12 -21.66 -22.05 7.50
C PRO A 12 -20.96 -22.82 6.37
N ARG A 13 -21.76 -23.43 5.48
CA ARG A 13 -21.30 -24.07 4.24
C ARG A 13 -21.10 -23.07 3.10
N VAL A 14 -21.65 -21.87 3.25
CA VAL A 14 -21.58 -20.82 2.24
C VAL A 14 -20.88 -19.62 2.86
N ALA A 15 -19.89 -19.12 2.18
CA ALA A 15 -19.20 -17.87 2.51
C ALA A 15 -19.43 -16.85 1.41
N ALA A 16 -19.57 -15.59 1.77
CA ALA A 16 -19.59 -14.49 0.84
C ALA A 16 -18.40 -13.57 1.11
N SER A 17 -17.59 -13.36 0.09
CA SER A 17 -16.48 -12.41 0.13
C SER A 17 -16.78 -11.25 -0.79
N PHE A 18 -16.69 -10.03 -0.27
CA PHE A 18 -16.88 -8.83 -1.06
C PHE A 18 -15.75 -7.84 -0.79
N GLY A 19 -15.40 -7.10 -1.83
CA GLY A 19 -14.32 -6.14 -1.80
C GLY A 19 -14.67 -4.90 -0.98
N GLY A 20 -13.70 -4.37 -0.25
CA GLY A 20 -13.76 -3.02 0.27
C GLY A 20 -13.57 -1.99 -0.85
N GLY A 21 -13.96 -0.75 -0.63
CA GLY A 21 -13.70 0.36 -1.55
C GLY A 21 -14.71 0.54 -2.67
N GLY A 22 -15.83 -0.15 -2.63
CA GLY A 22 -16.95 0.10 -3.53
C GLY A 22 -17.87 1.21 -3.03
N THR A 23 -19.03 1.32 -3.65
CA THR A 23 -20.10 2.19 -3.15
C THR A 23 -20.67 1.64 -1.83
N PRO A 24 -21.20 2.48 -0.93
CA PRO A 24 -21.83 2.03 0.30
C PRO A 24 -22.90 0.95 0.09
N THR A 25 -23.57 0.95 -1.06
CA THR A 25 -24.55 -0.06 -1.43
C THR A 25 -23.98 -1.48 -1.53
N GLN A 26 -22.71 -1.64 -1.85
CA GLN A 26 -22.07 -2.95 -1.97
C GLN A 26 -21.81 -3.60 -0.61
N TYR A 27 -21.35 -2.85 0.39
CA TYR A 27 -20.93 -3.43 1.67
C TYR A 27 -21.80 -2.98 2.86
N MET A 28 -22.62 -1.97 2.72
CA MET A 28 -23.52 -1.51 3.78
C MET A 28 -25.01 -1.58 3.37
N GLY A 29 -25.31 -1.90 2.14
CA GLY A 29 -26.66 -1.82 1.58
C GLY A 29 -27.22 -3.16 1.12
N THR A 30 -27.53 -3.23 -0.16
CA THR A 30 -28.32 -4.30 -0.76
C THR A 30 -27.68 -5.69 -0.62
N PHE A 31 -26.36 -5.82 -0.78
CA PHE A 31 -25.71 -7.09 -0.74
C PHE A 31 -25.68 -7.73 0.67
N PRO A 32 -25.26 -7.02 1.74
CA PRO A 32 -25.44 -7.54 3.10
C PRO A 32 -26.88 -7.81 3.48
N ALA A 33 -27.83 -7.01 3.03
CA ALA A 33 -29.25 -7.24 3.26
C ALA A 33 -29.72 -8.55 2.60
N LEU A 34 -29.32 -8.83 1.36
CA LEU A 34 -29.57 -10.09 0.68
C LEU A 34 -29.00 -11.27 1.45
N LEU A 35 -27.74 -11.18 1.87
CA LEU A 35 -27.08 -12.25 2.61
C LEU A 35 -27.76 -12.53 3.96
N SER A 36 -28.17 -11.47 4.65
CA SER A 36 -28.95 -11.58 5.90
C SER A 36 -30.31 -12.23 5.69
N ALA A 37 -30.94 -11.97 4.56
CA ALA A 37 -32.24 -12.57 4.19
C ALA A 37 -32.10 -14.06 3.81
N ILE A 38 -30.97 -14.48 3.23
CA ILE A 38 -30.70 -15.87 2.88
C ILE A 38 -30.47 -16.69 4.15
N GLY A 39 -29.79 -16.19 5.15
CA GLY A 39 -29.59 -16.86 6.41
C GLY A 39 -28.13 -16.87 6.91
N LYS A 40 -27.71 -17.94 7.54
CA LYS A 40 -26.38 -18.08 8.15
C LYS A 40 -25.33 -18.29 7.07
N ILE A 41 -24.68 -17.21 6.68
CA ILE A 41 -23.57 -17.17 5.72
C ILE A 41 -22.36 -16.58 6.43
N ASP A 42 -21.19 -17.18 6.22
CA ASP A 42 -19.94 -16.59 6.67
C ASP A 42 -19.61 -15.36 5.81
N LEU A 43 -19.59 -14.21 6.45
CA LEU A 43 -19.25 -12.95 5.83
C LEU A 43 -17.74 -12.71 5.96
N GLY A 44 -17.00 -13.23 4.99
CA GLY A 44 -15.59 -12.92 4.83
C GLY A 44 -15.40 -11.45 4.49
N PHE A 45 -15.32 -10.56 5.48
CA PHE A 45 -15.04 -9.16 5.24
C PHE A 45 -13.59 -9.00 4.83
N GLY A 46 -13.37 -8.89 3.52
CA GLY A 46 -12.10 -8.43 3.00
C GLY A 46 -10.92 -9.38 3.17
N SER A 47 -11.07 -10.64 2.81
CA SER A 47 -9.96 -11.59 2.78
C SER A 47 -8.74 -11.03 2.05
N GLY A 48 -7.75 -10.55 2.76
CA GLY A 48 -6.56 -9.89 2.25
C GLY A 48 -6.74 -8.41 1.87
N GLN A 49 -7.94 -7.90 1.77
CA GLN A 49 -8.18 -6.48 1.49
C GLN A 49 -7.99 -5.61 2.73
N GLY A 50 -8.31 -6.12 3.90
CA GLY A 50 -7.99 -5.48 5.17
C GLY A 50 -6.50 -5.15 5.27
N VAL A 51 -5.64 -6.05 4.83
CA VAL A 51 -4.19 -5.83 4.83
C VAL A 51 -3.75 -4.90 3.70
N LYS A 52 -4.29 -5.05 2.49
CA LYS A 52 -3.83 -4.31 1.31
C LYS A 52 -4.35 -2.89 1.23
N CYS A 53 -5.55 -2.64 1.70
CA CYS A 53 -6.21 -1.35 1.63
C CYS A 53 -6.29 -0.74 3.02
N TYR A 54 -7.05 -1.35 3.94
CA TYR A 54 -7.33 -0.75 5.24
C TYR A 54 -6.06 -0.56 6.09
N HIS A 55 -5.22 -1.56 6.21
CA HIS A 55 -4.01 -1.45 7.02
C HIS A 55 -2.92 -0.64 6.34
N SER A 56 -2.68 -0.88 5.06
CA SER A 56 -1.57 -0.22 4.36
C SER A 56 -1.86 1.22 3.95
N GLU A 57 -3.10 1.53 3.63
CA GLU A 57 -3.48 2.83 3.09
C GLU A 57 -4.22 3.68 4.13
N HIS A 58 -5.22 3.11 4.78
CA HIS A 58 -6.07 3.89 5.68
C HIS A 58 -5.52 3.94 7.11
N LEU A 59 -5.23 2.79 7.72
CA LEU A 59 -4.76 2.77 9.10
C LEU A 59 -3.40 3.47 9.26
N TYR A 60 -2.45 3.16 8.41
CA TYR A 60 -1.14 3.83 8.45
C TYR A 60 -1.21 5.28 7.98
N GLY A 61 -2.10 5.59 7.04
CA GLY A 61 -2.40 6.96 6.66
C GLY A 61 -2.88 7.78 7.85
N GLU A 62 -3.84 7.28 8.60
CA GLU A 62 -4.33 7.96 9.82
C GLU A 62 -3.27 8.06 10.91
N LEU A 63 -2.54 6.98 11.18
CA LEU A 63 -1.55 6.95 12.25
C LEU A 63 -0.38 7.91 12.00
N TRP A 64 0.10 7.99 10.76
CA TRP A 64 1.33 8.70 10.45
C TRP A 64 1.14 10.03 9.74
N HIS A 65 0.04 10.16 9.01
CA HIS A 65 -0.21 11.34 8.19
C HIS A 65 -1.51 12.08 8.57
N ARG A 66 -2.30 11.54 9.52
CA ARG A 66 -3.62 12.06 9.87
C ARG A 66 -4.53 12.22 8.66
N ALA A 67 -4.41 11.32 7.73
CA ALA A 67 -5.17 11.30 6.48
C ALA A 67 -5.62 9.88 6.15
N PHE A 68 -6.93 9.72 5.92
CA PHE A 68 -7.52 8.41 5.60
C PHE A 68 -6.96 7.78 4.32
N ILE A 69 -6.56 8.62 3.38
CA ILE A 69 -5.93 8.19 2.12
C ILE A 69 -4.67 9.01 1.92
N VAL A 70 -3.55 8.31 1.68
CA VAL A 70 -2.30 8.91 1.22
C VAL A 70 -2.15 8.58 -0.26
N ALA A 71 -2.08 9.60 -1.08
CA ALA A 71 -1.96 9.47 -2.53
C ALA A 71 -0.75 10.25 -3.04
N VAL A 72 -0.34 9.92 -4.27
CA VAL A 72 0.71 10.65 -4.96
C VAL A 72 0.27 12.10 -5.18
N ASP A 73 1.13 13.06 -4.84
CA ASP A 73 0.94 14.48 -5.13
C ASP A 73 1.13 14.76 -6.63
N SER A 74 0.15 14.31 -7.41
CA SER A 74 0.21 14.36 -8.88
C SER A 74 0.46 15.77 -9.46
N PRO A 75 -0.05 16.88 -8.88
CA PRO A 75 0.24 18.22 -9.37
C PRO A 75 1.72 18.61 -9.29
N HIS A 76 2.49 18.08 -8.36
CA HIS A 76 3.86 18.54 -8.09
C HIS A 76 4.92 17.47 -8.34
N VAL A 77 4.57 16.19 -8.31
CA VAL A 77 5.51 15.10 -8.48
C VAL A 77 6.16 15.13 -9.87
N ASN A 78 7.47 14.92 -9.92
CA ASN A 78 8.25 14.86 -11.17
C ASN A 78 8.67 13.43 -11.53
N TYR A 79 8.68 12.51 -10.54
CA TYR A 79 9.09 11.13 -10.74
C TYR A 79 8.28 10.19 -9.85
N ILE A 80 7.77 9.12 -10.43
CA ILE A 80 7.04 8.07 -9.70
C ILE A 80 7.71 6.72 -9.95
N LEU A 81 8.08 6.03 -8.87
CA LEU A 81 8.40 4.61 -8.87
C LEU A 81 7.14 3.85 -8.43
N SER A 82 6.56 3.08 -9.34
CA SER A 82 5.34 2.33 -9.12
C SER A 82 5.62 0.84 -9.15
N CYS A 83 5.31 0.12 -8.08
CA CYS A 83 5.55 -1.31 -7.95
C CYS A 83 4.22 -2.07 -7.89
N GLY A 84 3.99 -2.97 -8.83
CA GLY A 84 2.87 -3.91 -8.82
C GLY A 84 1.47 -3.30 -8.87
N HIS A 85 1.33 -2.04 -9.25
CA HIS A 85 0.04 -1.34 -9.28
C HIS A 85 -0.31 -0.85 -10.68
N ASN A 86 -1.37 -1.39 -11.25
CA ASN A 86 -1.90 -0.95 -12.56
C ASN A 86 -2.80 0.29 -12.37
N GLY A 87 -2.21 1.42 -11.97
CA GLY A 87 -2.93 2.63 -11.57
C GLY A 87 -3.75 3.26 -12.68
N ASP A 88 -3.27 3.22 -13.93
CA ASP A 88 -3.99 3.82 -15.07
C ASP A 88 -5.22 2.98 -15.52
N ALA A 89 -5.42 1.82 -14.93
CA ALA A 89 -6.66 1.05 -15.09
C ALA A 89 -7.49 0.96 -13.82
N ALA A 90 -6.89 1.10 -12.62
CA ALA A 90 -7.53 0.77 -11.36
C ALA A 90 -7.69 1.95 -10.38
N ALA A 91 -7.06 3.11 -10.64
CA ALA A 91 -7.11 4.25 -9.70
C ALA A 91 -8.40 5.11 -9.81
N GLY A 92 -9.39 4.65 -10.57
CA GLY A 92 -10.60 5.41 -10.85
C GLY A 92 -10.35 6.62 -11.78
N VAL A 93 -11.43 7.22 -12.27
CA VAL A 93 -11.36 8.27 -13.29
C VAL A 93 -10.50 9.45 -12.84
N ALA A 94 -10.69 9.92 -11.62
CA ALA A 94 -9.93 11.08 -11.11
C ALA A 94 -8.44 10.77 -10.95
N GLY A 95 -8.07 9.57 -10.52
CA GLY A 95 -6.67 9.13 -10.40
C GLY A 95 -5.99 9.06 -11.76
N ILE A 96 -6.66 8.44 -12.73
CA ILE A 96 -6.16 8.32 -14.11
C ILE A 96 -5.94 9.69 -14.73
N TRP A 97 -6.92 10.59 -14.58
CA TRP A 97 -6.79 11.95 -15.10
C TRP A 97 -5.60 12.71 -14.50
N ARG A 98 -5.47 12.71 -13.17
CA ARG A 98 -4.33 13.34 -12.49
C ARG A 98 -2.98 12.80 -12.97
N HIS A 99 -2.90 11.50 -13.22
CA HIS A 99 -1.69 10.88 -13.77
C HIS A 99 -1.44 11.32 -15.22
N ALA A 100 -2.48 11.44 -16.03
CA ALA A 100 -2.36 11.92 -17.41
C ALA A 100 -1.84 13.36 -17.43
N ASP A 101 -2.44 14.26 -16.64
CA ASP A 101 -2.01 15.66 -16.52
C ASP A 101 -0.57 15.78 -16.02
N ALA A 102 -0.17 14.97 -15.03
CA ALA A 102 1.19 14.95 -14.54
C ALA A 102 2.18 14.53 -15.64
N ARG A 103 1.83 13.56 -16.47
CA ARG A 103 2.66 13.13 -17.62
C ARG A 103 2.77 14.22 -18.68
N VAL A 104 1.68 14.92 -18.99
CA VAL A 104 1.70 16.07 -19.92
C VAL A 104 2.64 17.14 -19.40
N ARG A 105 2.69 17.37 -18.09
CA ARG A 105 3.63 18.28 -17.44
C ARG A 105 5.09 17.81 -17.51
N GLY A 106 5.35 16.54 -17.85
CA GLY A 106 6.68 15.96 -17.95
C GLY A 106 7.07 15.00 -16.82
N MET A 107 6.13 14.64 -15.94
CA MET A 107 6.36 13.62 -14.92
C MET A 107 6.79 12.29 -15.55
N LYS A 108 7.84 11.71 -15.03
CA LYS A 108 8.33 10.37 -15.43
C LYS A 108 7.82 9.32 -14.46
N ARG A 109 7.36 8.18 -15.01
CA ARG A 109 7.00 7.00 -14.23
C ARG A 109 7.88 5.84 -14.63
N VAL A 110 8.42 5.14 -13.65
CA VAL A 110 8.99 3.81 -13.80
C VAL A 110 8.01 2.82 -13.19
N GLN A 111 7.60 1.85 -14.00
CA GLN A 111 6.66 0.80 -13.59
C GLN A 111 7.41 -0.51 -13.41
N VAL A 112 7.38 -1.06 -12.20
CA VAL A 112 8.04 -2.31 -11.82
C VAL A 112 6.97 -3.38 -11.61
N GLU A 113 6.89 -4.36 -12.51
CA GLU A 113 5.86 -5.41 -12.47
C GLU A 113 6.25 -6.62 -13.32
N PRO A 114 5.68 -7.81 -13.04
CA PRO A 114 6.04 -9.03 -13.76
C PRO A 114 5.60 -9.08 -15.23
N HIS A 115 4.51 -8.39 -15.57
CA HIS A 115 4.01 -8.29 -16.95
C HIS A 115 3.63 -6.82 -17.22
N GLN A 116 3.78 -6.40 -18.44
CA GLN A 116 3.49 -5.04 -18.84
C GLN A 116 1.97 -4.79 -18.82
N SER A 117 1.51 -4.06 -17.83
CA SER A 117 0.13 -3.61 -17.71
C SER A 117 -0.15 -2.37 -18.58
N VAL A 118 -1.40 -1.87 -18.55
CA VAL A 118 -1.75 -0.58 -19.16
C VAL A 118 -0.84 0.53 -18.63
N THR A 119 -0.62 0.56 -17.32
CA THR A 119 0.28 1.53 -16.67
C THR A 119 1.72 1.37 -17.16
N GLY A 120 2.21 0.14 -17.27
CA GLY A 120 3.54 -0.15 -17.82
C GLY A 120 3.66 0.26 -19.28
N GLY A 121 2.59 0.09 -20.06
CA GLY A 121 2.56 0.47 -21.48
C GLY A 121 2.64 1.98 -21.75
N VAL A 122 2.29 2.80 -20.75
CA VAL A 122 2.36 4.27 -20.84
C VAL A 122 3.43 4.88 -19.92
N ALA A 123 4.17 4.06 -19.21
CA ALA A 123 5.29 4.49 -18.37
C ALA A 123 6.49 4.95 -19.22
N ALA A 124 7.35 5.77 -18.65
CA ALA A 124 8.62 6.14 -19.27
C ALA A 124 9.58 4.94 -19.35
N GLU A 125 9.47 4.02 -18.38
CA GLU A 125 10.25 2.80 -18.32
C GLU A 125 9.43 1.70 -17.63
N TRP A 126 9.51 0.48 -18.16
CA TRP A 126 8.97 -0.71 -17.53
C TRP A 126 10.11 -1.64 -17.16
N ILE A 127 10.15 -2.04 -15.89
CA ILE A 127 11.14 -2.97 -15.35
C ILE A 127 10.44 -4.29 -15.04
N PRO A 128 10.68 -5.35 -15.81
CA PRO A 128 10.13 -6.67 -15.53
C PRO A 128 10.85 -7.30 -14.33
N ILE A 129 10.09 -7.73 -13.33
CA ILE A 129 10.62 -8.48 -12.21
C ILE A 129 9.95 -9.85 -12.10
N LYS A 130 10.61 -10.80 -11.48
CA LYS A 130 9.96 -12.06 -11.12
C LYS A 130 8.93 -11.82 -10.02
N PRO A 131 7.75 -12.46 -10.04
CA PRO A 131 6.81 -12.37 -8.93
C PRO A 131 7.47 -12.64 -7.58
N LYS A 132 7.11 -11.86 -6.56
CA LYS A 132 7.66 -11.94 -5.19
C LYS A 132 9.13 -11.51 -5.04
N THR A 133 9.71 -10.81 -6.01
CA THR A 133 11.08 -10.30 -5.90
C THR A 133 11.13 -8.78 -5.67
N ASP A 134 10.02 -8.17 -5.31
CA ASP A 134 9.91 -6.73 -5.04
C ASP A 134 10.93 -6.25 -3.99
N ALA A 135 11.08 -7.02 -2.90
CA ALA A 135 12.06 -6.70 -1.85
C ALA A 135 13.49 -6.70 -2.39
N ALA A 136 13.85 -7.65 -3.25
CA ALA A 136 15.19 -7.70 -3.85
C ALA A 136 15.46 -6.48 -4.74
N PHE A 137 14.45 -6.05 -5.51
CA PHE A 137 14.52 -4.82 -6.29
C PHE A 137 14.74 -3.59 -5.39
N LEU A 138 13.94 -3.46 -4.34
CA LEU A 138 14.05 -2.34 -3.40
C LEU A 138 15.37 -2.34 -2.63
N TYR A 139 15.88 -3.49 -2.23
CA TYR A 139 17.22 -3.59 -1.64
C TYR A 139 18.31 -3.17 -2.63
N GLY A 140 18.17 -3.46 -3.91
CA GLY A 140 19.07 -2.95 -4.95
C GLY A 140 19.07 -1.42 -5.01
N VAL A 141 17.90 -0.79 -4.92
CA VAL A 141 17.79 0.68 -4.86
C VAL A 141 18.46 1.25 -3.60
N ILE A 142 18.19 0.64 -2.43
CA ILE A 142 18.79 1.04 -1.16
C ILE A 142 20.33 0.88 -1.21
N HIS A 143 20.82 -0.24 -1.72
CA HIS A 143 22.25 -0.46 -1.90
C HIS A 143 22.90 0.64 -2.75
N ARG A 144 22.23 1.01 -3.85
CA ARG A 144 22.69 2.09 -4.72
C ARG A 144 22.83 3.42 -3.98
N ILE A 145 21.86 3.74 -3.13
CA ILE A 145 21.85 4.97 -2.34
C ILE A 145 22.91 4.96 -1.25
N LEU A 146 22.99 3.87 -0.47
CA LEU A 146 23.80 3.84 0.75
C LEU A 146 25.26 3.45 0.53
N ILE A 147 25.55 2.64 -0.50
CA ILE A 147 26.86 2.02 -0.71
C ILE A 147 27.58 2.60 -1.92
N GLU A 148 26.88 2.77 -3.04
CA GLU A 148 27.51 3.22 -4.28
C GLU A 148 27.52 4.74 -4.43
N ARG A 149 26.73 5.44 -3.65
CA ARG A 149 26.69 6.90 -3.60
C ARG A 149 26.95 7.38 -2.18
N ASP A 150 27.36 8.64 -2.02
CA ASP A 150 27.21 9.27 -0.71
C ASP A 150 25.72 9.58 -0.51
N TRP A 151 25.10 8.91 0.45
CA TRP A 151 23.68 9.09 0.74
C TRP A 151 23.35 10.53 1.16
N ARG A 152 24.33 11.27 1.68
CA ARG A 152 24.16 12.67 2.08
C ARG A 152 23.95 13.59 0.88
N ASP A 153 24.45 13.20 -0.30
CA ASP A 153 24.26 13.97 -1.54
C ASP A 153 22.89 13.72 -2.18
N VAL A 154 22.21 12.63 -1.81
CA VAL A 154 20.97 12.20 -2.47
C VAL A 154 19.76 12.17 -1.52
N CYS A 155 19.97 12.24 -0.22
CA CYS A 155 18.91 12.26 0.78
C CYS A 155 18.79 13.64 1.42
N ASP A 156 17.58 13.99 1.84
CA ASP A 156 17.32 15.15 2.68
C ASP A 156 17.77 14.84 4.11
N VAL A 157 19.02 15.18 4.43
CA VAL A 157 19.65 14.86 5.71
C VAL A 157 18.96 15.57 6.86
N GLU A 158 18.59 16.84 6.69
CA GLU A 158 17.91 17.62 7.72
C GLU A 158 16.58 16.97 8.11
N ARG A 159 15.80 16.56 7.12
CA ARG A 159 14.54 15.85 7.37
C ARG A 159 14.75 14.50 8.02
N LEU A 160 15.77 13.75 7.61
CA LEU A 160 16.09 12.46 8.25
C LEU A 160 16.43 12.62 9.74
N GLU A 161 17.15 13.68 10.09
CA GLU A 161 17.53 13.97 11.47
C GLU A 161 16.35 14.47 12.32
N GLN A 162 15.50 15.31 11.76
CA GLN A 162 14.40 15.96 12.51
C GLN A 162 13.12 15.11 12.58
N ASP A 163 12.77 14.45 11.48
CA ASP A 163 11.44 13.85 11.29
C ASP A 163 11.47 12.31 11.23
N SER A 164 12.62 11.68 11.43
CA SER A 164 12.74 10.23 11.35
C SER A 164 13.51 9.62 12.52
N ASN A 165 13.58 8.29 12.54
CA ASN A 165 14.38 7.53 13.52
C ASN A 165 15.83 7.27 13.05
N SER A 166 16.26 7.87 11.97
CA SER A 166 17.58 7.63 11.39
C SER A 166 18.75 8.00 12.33
N PRO A 167 18.66 9.03 13.19
CA PRO A 167 19.74 9.37 14.11
C PRO A 167 19.86 8.40 15.29
N TYR A 168 18.88 7.52 15.53
CA TYR A 168 18.88 6.70 16.75
C TYR A 168 19.93 5.60 16.69
N LEU A 169 20.70 5.49 17.78
CA LEU A 169 21.72 4.46 17.93
C LEU A 169 21.09 3.07 18.06
N ILE A 170 21.64 2.13 17.32
CA ILE A 170 21.25 0.71 17.35
C ILE A 170 22.25 -0.09 18.16
N GLY A 171 21.75 -0.79 19.16
CA GLY A 171 22.57 -1.70 19.98
C GLY A 171 22.88 -3.03 19.28
N PRO A 172 23.78 -3.85 19.83
CA PRO A 172 24.14 -5.15 19.28
C PRO A 172 22.97 -6.14 19.16
N ASN A 173 21.90 -5.92 19.93
CA ASN A 173 20.67 -6.70 19.89
C ASN A 173 19.69 -6.29 18.78
N GLY A 174 20.06 -5.29 17.95
CA GLY A 174 19.21 -4.78 16.87
C GLY A 174 18.11 -3.81 17.32
N TYR A 175 18.06 -3.44 18.59
CA TYR A 175 17.07 -2.48 19.12
C TYR A 175 17.75 -1.12 19.38
N TRP A 176 16.92 -0.07 19.47
CA TRP A 176 17.42 1.25 19.83
C TRP A 176 18.03 1.25 21.23
N MET A 177 19.19 1.84 21.30
CA MET A 177 19.81 2.13 22.60
C MET A 177 18.99 3.22 23.29
N ARG A 178 18.75 3.06 24.59
CA ARG A 178 17.98 4.00 25.38
C ARG A 178 18.80 4.50 26.55
N ASP A 179 18.59 5.75 26.89
CA ASP A 179 19.05 6.33 28.13
C ASP A 179 18.42 5.58 29.32
N PRO A 180 19.21 5.10 30.29
CA PRO A 180 18.69 4.26 31.37
C PRO A 180 17.79 4.99 32.37
N GLU A 181 17.85 6.33 32.42
CA GLU A 181 17.05 7.12 33.36
C GLU A 181 15.76 7.65 32.70
N THR A 182 15.87 8.09 31.47
CA THR A 182 14.73 8.74 30.75
C THR A 182 13.98 7.81 29.81
N GLU A 183 14.53 6.63 29.54
CA GLU A 183 14.05 5.65 28.54
C GLU A 183 13.96 6.20 27.12
N LYS A 184 14.44 7.41 26.86
CA LYS A 184 14.47 8.00 25.53
C LYS A 184 15.53 7.34 24.64
N PRO A 185 15.28 7.21 23.33
CA PRO A 185 16.30 6.76 22.41
C PRO A 185 17.54 7.66 22.44
N LEU A 186 18.72 7.07 22.42
CA LEU A 186 19.98 7.79 22.26
C LEU A 186 20.21 8.15 20.78
N ILE A 187 20.80 9.31 20.57
CA ILE A 187 21.16 9.86 19.25
C ILE A 187 22.68 9.85 19.11
#